data_53c5f4e5801b1da0b44bd5589f41cb75
#
_entry.id   53c5f4e5801b1da0b44bd5589f41cb75
#
_cell.length_a   1.000
_cell.length_b   1.000
_cell.length_c   1.000
_cell.angle_alpha   90.00
_cell.angle_beta   90.00
_cell.angle_gamma   90.00
#
_symmetry.space_group_name_H-M   'P 1'
#
loop_
_entity.id
_entity.type
_entity.pdbx_description
1 polymer ?
#
loop_
_entity_poly.entity_id
_entity_poly.type
_entity_poly.pdbx_seq_one_letter_code
_entity_poly.pdbx_strand_id
1 'polypeptide(L)'
;SPTMAFCVPPEWFERRNLKFKFMNTSVTSASSARVAHQQGLNRVVADRVRHLVEHRAPAVQQTIQRMIVESAQLQDYLLPIGAQYRETGSTRKVLFLDDGNRLTMQMPEGRFRLHDNAVGQAAEKMNVPSRYLRELAGGTSWKRTLAARILNEHTLWSDRSRVLVRAVGNEVRGILSDSYRRLDSQRILSAFLGKALEQGAVAYDALWTDTKIYVETILPQPICIPTEFNGEVQIYMGARFSTSDFGDGAVDIRVFLLNGVCLNGMVRENVMKQIHLGGKLPDNIQLSPRTYELDTQTTVSAVNDLTSQLFGRDNIRRKALEIKAAAAKEVNFTQELERLMQKGRLLKTENEGVRKLLMN
;
A
#
# COMPACT_ATOMS: atom_id res chain seq x y z
N SER A 1 -31.31 9.53 -7.07
CA SER A 1 -30.05 10.21 -6.77
C SER A 1 -29.06 9.85 -7.86
N PRO A 2 -28.46 10.81 -8.60
CA PRO A 2 -27.57 10.51 -9.68
C PRO A 2 -26.21 10.08 -9.11
N THR A 3 -25.83 8.87 -9.45
CA THR A 3 -24.47 8.34 -9.29
C THR A 3 -23.55 9.19 -10.15
N MET A 4 -22.76 10.07 -9.53
CA MET A 4 -21.66 10.74 -10.23
C MET A 4 -20.62 9.68 -10.57
N ALA A 5 -20.59 9.28 -11.83
CA ALA A 5 -19.49 8.55 -12.42
C ALA A 5 -18.28 9.49 -12.42
N PHE A 6 -17.35 9.29 -11.52
CA PHE A 6 -16.02 9.90 -11.59
C PHE A 6 -15.25 9.21 -12.71
N CYS A 7 -15.44 9.70 -13.93
CA CYS A 7 -14.46 9.53 -14.98
C CYS A 7 -13.21 10.30 -14.54
N VAL A 8 -12.11 9.59 -14.28
CA VAL A 8 -10.79 10.24 -14.24
C VAL A 8 -10.56 10.80 -15.63
N PRO A 9 -10.50 12.14 -15.82
CA PRO A 9 -10.41 12.70 -17.16
C PRO A 9 -9.12 12.22 -17.83
N PRO A 10 -9.12 11.88 -19.12
CA PRO A 10 -7.91 11.52 -19.88
C PRO A 10 -6.83 12.61 -19.81
N GLU A 11 -7.22 13.84 -19.57
CA GLU A 11 -6.36 15.03 -19.36
C GLU A 11 -5.37 14.90 -18.20
N TRP A 12 -5.57 13.96 -17.27
CA TRP A 12 -4.64 13.71 -16.17
C TRP A 12 -3.30 13.16 -16.64
N PHE A 13 -3.25 12.67 -17.89
CA PHE A 13 -2.07 12.10 -18.52
C PHE A 13 -1.57 12.96 -19.71
N GLU A 14 -2.31 14.03 -20.11
CA GLU A 14 -1.86 14.92 -21.17
C GLU A 14 -0.86 15.96 -20.67
N ARG A 15 0.23 15.97 -21.33
CA ARG A 15 1.48 16.76 -21.23
C ARG A 15 1.25 18.21 -20.81
N ARG A 16 1.66 18.59 -19.62
CA ARG A 16 2.17 19.94 -19.41
C ARG A 16 3.66 19.95 -19.79
N ASN A 17 3.96 20.60 -20.89
CA ASN A 17 5.32 20.98 -21.28
C ASN A 17 5.92 21.89 -20.20
N LEU A 18 6.57 21.31 -19.20
CA LEU A 18 7.34 22.05 -18.19
C LEU A 18 8.66 22.49 -18.83
N LYS A 19 8.71 23.75 -19.25
CA LYS A 19 9.97 24.42 -19.60
C LYS A 19 10.82 24.58 -18.33
N PHE A 20 11.88 23.78 -18.24
CA PHE A 20 12.87 23.88 -17.17
C PHE A 20 13.68 25.17 -17.32
N LYS A 21 13.64 26.05 -16.31
CA LYS A 21 14.50 27.21 -16.20
C LYS A 21 15.72 26.84 -15.33
N PHE A 22 16.87 26.73 -15.93
CA PHE A 22 18.15 26.53 -15.22
C PHE A 22 18.64 27.86 -14.63
N MET A 23 18.98 27.87 -13.33
CA MET A 23 19.75 28.97 -12.74
C MET A 23 21.25 28.75 -13.02
N ASN A 24 21.82 29.65 -13.77
CA ASN A 24 23.26 29.71 -14.00
C ASN A 24 23.97 30.42 -12.83
N THR A 25 24.98 29.76 -12.25
CA THR A 25 26.02 30.41 -11.46
C THR A 25 27.38 30.05 -12.06
N SER A 26 28.14 31.07 -12.42
CA SER A 26 29.44 31.01 -13.08
C SER A 26 30.58 30.76 -12.09
N VAL A 27 31.44 29.76 -12.36
CA VAL A 27 32.74 29.53 -11.68
C VAL A 27 33.76 28.96 -12.67
N THR A 28 35.02 29.35 -12.50
CA THR A 28 36.23 29.35 -13.30
C THR A 28 36.72 28.04 -13.95
N SER A 29 37.59 28.14 -14.96
CA SER A 29 37.84 27.24 -16.10
C SER A 29 38.35 25.77 -15.88
N ALA A 30 38.93 25.38 -14.77
CA ALA A 30 39.19 23.93 -14.49
C ALA A 30 37.98 23.23 -13.88
N SER A 31 37.03 23.98 -13.34
CA SER A 31 35.74 23.53 -12.89
C SER A 31 34.76 23.32 -14.06
N SER A 32 34.95 23.98 -15.20
CA SER A 32 34.00 23.95 -16.32
C SER A 32 33.87 22.58 -16.98
N ALA A 33 34.96 21.84 -17.16
CA ALA A 33 34.90 20.49 -17.73
C ALA A 33 34.27 19.48 -16.75
N ARG A 34 34.57 19.58 -15.46
CA ARG A 34 33.91 18.75 -14.42
C ARG A 34 32.44 19.11 -14.27
N VAL A 35 32.12 20.41 -14.29
CA VAL A 35 30.72 20.88 -14.24
C VAL A 35 29.94 20.44 -15.48
N ALA A 36 30.53 20.54 -16.68
CA ALA A 36 29.89 20.07 -17.92
C ALA A 36 29.68 18.55 -17.92
N HIS A 37 30.64 17.77 -17.43
CA HIS A 37 30.53 16.32 -17.28
C HIS A 37 29.42 15.97 -16.28
N GLN A 38 29.38 16.63 -15.12
CA GLN A 38 28.35 16.44 -14.11
C GLN A 38 26.96 16.82 -14.62
N GLN A 39 26.84 17.93 -15.35
CA GLN A 39 25.58 18.32 -15.99
C GLN A 39 25.12 17.29 -17.02
N GLY A 40 26.07 16.70 -17.77
CA GLY A 40 25.78 15.58 -18.67
C GLY A 40 25.21 14.37 -17.95
N LEU A 41 25.86 13.94 -16.85
CA LEU A 41 25.38 12.84 -16.01
C LEU A 41 23.99 13.13 -15.40
N ASN A 42 23.79 14.34 -14.91
CA ASN A 42 22.52 14.75 -14.31
C ASN A 42 21.38 14.72 -15.34
N ARG A 43 21.64 15.08 -16.60
CA ARG A 43 20.66 14.96 -17.70
C ARG A 43 20.31 13.50 -17.98
N VAL A 44 21.33 12.65 -18.10
CA VAL A 44 21.11 11.20 -18.34
C VAL A 44 20.26 10.57 -17.22
N VAL A 45 20.55 10.92 -15.97
CA VAL A 45 19.77 10.44 -14.82
C VAL A 45 18.32 10.96 -14.88
N ALA A 46 18.13 12.25 -15.15
CA ALA A 46 16.79 12.85 -15.25
C ALA A 46 15.98 12.25 -16.41
N ASP A 47 16.60 12.01 -17.56
CA ASP A 47 15.96 11.38 -18.71
C ASP A 47 15.61 9.93 -18.41
N ARG A 48 16.46 9.19 -17.69
CA ARG A 48 16.19 7.83 -17.26
C ARG A 48 15.00 7.76 -16.31
N VAL A 49 14.90 8.66 -15.34
CA VAL A 49 13.75 8.72 -14.42
C VAL A 49 12.48 9.09 -15.18
N ARG A 50 12.56 10.07 -16.09
CA ARG A 50 11.42 10.45 -16.93
C ARG A 50 10.93 9.28 -17.77
N HIS A 51 11.83 8.61 -18.47
CA HIS A 51 11.50 7.41 -19.27
C HIS A 51 10.87 6.31 -18.42
N LEU A 52 11.38 6.09 -17.21
CA LEU A 52 10.81 5.11 -16.28
C LEU A 52 9.37 5.47 -15.86
N VAL A 53 9.11 6.75 -15.56
CA VAL A 53 7.76 7.26 -15.24
C VAL A 53 6.82 7.08 -16.45
N GLU A 54 7.25 7.50 -17.64
CA GLU A 54 6.46 7.37 -18.87
C GLU A 54 6.15 5.90 -19.20
N HIS A 55 7.14 5.02 -19.04
CA HIS A 55 6.98 3.59 -19.30
C HIS A 55 6.00 2.91 -18.33
N ARG A 56 5.96 3.35 -17.08
CA ARG A 56 5.07 2.78 -16.04
C ARG A 56 3.68 3.38 -16.03
N ALA A 57 3.50 4.57 -16.59
CA ALA A 57 2.22 5.29 -16.58
C ALA A 57 1.02 4.45 -17.07
N PRO A 58 1.11 3.65 -18.15
CA PRO A 58 -0.01 2.80 -18.58
C PRO A 58 -0.39 1.74 -17.55
N ALA A 59 0.60 1.11 -16.87
CA ALA A 59 0.35 0.10 -15.84
C ALA A 59 -0.31 0.72 -14.60
N VAL A 60 0.13 1.92 -14.21
CA VAL A 60 -0.51 2.69 -13.13
C VAL A 60 -1.96 2.99 -13.46
N GLN A 61 -2.23 3.47 -14.68
CA GLN A 61 -3.58 3.76 -15.14
C GLN A 61 -4.47 2.52 -15.12
N GLN A 62 -3.99 1.40 -15.65
CA GLN A 62 -4.73 0.13 -15.64
C GLN A 62 -5.03 -0.34 -14.21
N THR A 63 -4.07 -0.21 -13.31
CA THR A 63 -4.23 -0.57 -11.90
C THR A 63 -5.32 0.27 -11.23
N ILE A 64 -5.32 1.59 -11.44
CA ILE A 64 -6.35 2.49 -10.91
C ILE A 64 -7.72 2.18 -11.51
N GLN A 65 -7.78 1.94 -12.83
CA GLN A 65 -9.02 1.57 -13.50
C GLN A 65 -9.60 0.26 -12.97
N ARG A 66 -8.75 -0.75 -12.77
CA ARG A 66 -9.17 -2.03 -12.16
C ARG A 66 -9.74 -1.81 -10.76
N MET A 67 -9.08 -1.00 -9.94
CA MET A 67 -9.57 -0.67 -8.60
C MET A 67 -10.97 -0.02 -8.65
N ILE A 68 -11.19 0.93 -9.55
CA ILE A 68 -12.49 1.60 -9.68
C ILE A 68 -13.58 0.58 -10.06
N VAL A 69 -13.31 -0.30 -11.01
CA VAL A 69 -14.25 -1.33 -11.46
C VAL A 69 -14.57 -2.32 -10.33
N GLU A 70 -13.55 -2.79 -9.61
CA GLU A 70 -13.75 -3.74 -8.51
C GLU A 70 -14.43 -3.09 -7.31
N SER A 71 -14.13 -1.83 -6.99
CA SER A 71 -14.82 -1.09 -5.92
C SER A 71 -16.31 -0.92 -6.19
N ALA A 72 -16.70 -0.77 -7.45
CA ALA A 72 -18.12 -0.71 -7.84
C ALA A 72 -18.86 -2.05 -7.67
N GLN A 73 -18.13 -3.18 -7.64
CA GLN A 73 -18.66 -4.52 -7.43
C GLN A 73 -18.58 -4.98 -5.97
N LEU A 74 -18.02 -4.15 -5.08
CA LEU A 74 -17.88 -4.47 -3.68
C LEU A 74 -19.26 -4.52 -3.01
N GLN A 75 -19.53 -5.63 -2.34
CA GLN A 75 -20.76 -5.86 -1.59
C GLN A 75 -20.44 -6.29 -0.17
N ASP A 76 -21.21 -5.77 0.77
CA ASP A 76 -21.10 -6.05 2.19
C ASP A 76 -22.31 -6.81 2.68
N TYR A 77 -22.07 -7.96 3.31
CA TYR A 77 -23.09 -8.78 3.90
C TYR A 77 -22.84 -8.93 5.40
N LEU A 78 -23.83 -8.59 6.19
CA LEU A 78 -23.79 -8.82 7.64
C LEU A 78 -24.52 -10.11 7.96
N LEU A 79 -23.77 -11.14 8.33
CA LEU A 79 -24.28 -12.47 8.48
C LEU A 79 -24.30 -12.89 9.95
N PRO A 80 -25.43 -13.44 10.44
CA PRO A 80 -25.53 -13.99 11.78
C PRO A 80 -24.75 -15.32 11.87
N ILE A 81 -24.07 -15.52 13.01
CA ILE A 81 -23.33 -16.73 13.36
C ILE A 81 -23.56 -17.08 14.85
N GLY A 82 -23.12 -18.24 15.28
CA GLY A 82 -22.99 -18.61 16.71
C GLY A 82 -24.30 -18.58 17.51
N ALA A 83 -24.29 -17.79 18.59
CA ALA A 83 -25.40 -17.72 19.54
C ALA A 83 -26.77 -17.44 18.91
N GLN A 84 -26.81 -16.58 17.89
CA GLN A 84 -28.08 -16.24 17.23
C GLN A 84 -28.73 -17.41 16.53
N TYR A 85 -27.99 -18.39 16.02
CA TYR A 85 -28.58 -19.63 15.49
C TYR A 85 -29.11 -20.54 16.57
N ARG A 86 -28.43 -20.63 17.72
CA ARG A 86 -28.83 -21.49 18.83
C ARG A 86 -30.10 -20.98 19.50
N GLU A 87 -30.26 -19.67 19.63
CA GLU A 87 -31.40 -19.05 20.28
C GLU A 87 -32.67 -19.06 19.42
N THR A 88 -32.50 -18.88 18.10
CA THR A 88 -33.68 -18.77 17.20
C THR A 88 -34.12 -20.06 16.58
N GLY A 89 -33.38 -21.17 16.75
CA GLY A 89 -33.64 -22.44 16.08
C GLY A 89 -33.65 -22.38 14.55
N SER A 90 -33.10 -21.28 13.99
CA SER A 90 -33.10 -21.03 12.56
C SER A 90 -32.06 -21.90 11.83
N THR A 91 -32.32 -22.21 10.58
CA THR A 91 -31.40 -22.93 9.72
C THR A 91 -30.12 -22.10 9.50
N ARG A 92 -28.97 -22.77 9.43
CA ARG A 92 -27.67 -22.12 9.16
C ARG A 92 -27.77 -21.26 7.90
N LYS A 93 -27.50 -19.96 8.04
CA LYS A 93 -27.42 -19.03 6.92
C LYS A 93 -26.05 -18.98 6.27
N VAL A 94 -25.03 -19.53 6.95
CA VAL A 94 -23.65 -19.59 6.46
C VAL A 94 -23.20 -21.04 6.49
N LEU A 95 -22.73 -21.53 5.35
CA LEU A 95 -22.21 -22.89 5.23
C LEU A 95 -20.95 -22.89 4.37
N PHE A 96 -19.87 -23.46 4.88
CA PHE A 96 -18.63 -23.66 4.14
C PHE A 96 -18.65 -25.02 3.46
N LEU A 97 -18.21 -25.07 2.20
CA LEU A 97 -18.27 -26.27 1.34
C LEU A 97 -16.98 -26.40 0.54
N ASP A 98 -16.62 -27.64 0.17
CA ASP A 98 -15.67 -27.92 -0.90
C ASP A 98 -16.44 -28.05 -2.23
N ASP A 99 -16.06 -27.28 -3.26
CA ASP A 99 -16.65 -27.38 -4.59
C ASP A 99 -15.86 -28.28 -5.54
N GLY A 100 -14.91 -29.03 -5.01
CA GLY A 100 -13.98 -29.89 -5.77
C GLY A 100 -12.65 -29.22 -6.09
N ASN A 101 -12.62 -27.91 -6.26
CA ASN A 101 -11.42 -27.12 -6.57
C ASN A 101 -11.02 -26.17 -5.45
N ARG A 102 -12.00 -25.56 -4.78
CA ARG A 102 -11.79 -24.49 -3.79
C ARG A 102 -12.76 -24.62 -2.63
N LEU A 103 -12.42 -23.97 -1.54
CA LEU A 103 -13.35 -23.72 -0.44
C LEU A 103 -14.32 -22.62 -0.87
N THR A 104 -15.61 -22.85 -0.66
CA THR A 104 -16.69 -21.91 -0.97
C THR A 104 -17.53 -21.64 0.27
N MET A 105 -18.24 -20.52 0.26
CA MET A 105 -19.17 -20.09 1.29
C MET A 105 -20.56 -19.95 0.66
N GLN A 106 -21.52 -20.71 1.16
CA GLN A 106 -22.92 -20.57 0.82
C GLN A 106 -23.58 -19.60 1.80
N MET A 107 -24.22 -18.57 1.27
CA MET A 107 -24.99 -17.56 2.00
C MET A 107 -26.39 -17.47 1.39
N PRO A 108 -27.37 -16.76 2.00
CA PRO A 108 -28.68 -16.54 1.40
C PRO A 108 -28.62 -15.91 0.00
N GLU A 109 -27.63 -15.06 -0.24
CA GLU A 109 -27.39 -14.35 -1.49
C GLU A 109 -26.76 -15.21 -2.59
N GLY A 110 -26.24 -16.38 -2.24
CA GLY A 110 -25.63 -17.29 -3.21
C GLY A 110 -24.41 -18.04 -2.69
N ARG A 111 -23.69 -18.66 -3.62
CA ARG A 111 -22.45 -19.37 -3.36
C ARG A 111 -21.27 -18.54 -3.86
N PHE A 112 -20.30 -18.29 -2.98
CA PHE A 112 -19.13 -17.45 -3.22
C PHE A 112 -17.86 -18.27 -3.01
N ARG A 113 -16.85 -18.04 -3.84
CA ARG A 113 -15.52 -18.58 -3.62
C ARG A 113 -14.85 -17.83 -2.46
N LEU A 114 -14.02 -18.52 -1.69
CA LEU A 114 -13.24 -17.88 -0.64
C LEU A 114 -11.83 -17.55 -1.14
N HIS A 115 -11.48 -16.28 -1.06
CA HIS A 115 -10.10 -15.84 -1.21
C HIS A 115 -9.25 -16.25 0.01
N ASP A 116 -7.93 -16.47 -0.17
CA ASP A 116 -7.04 -16.91 0.91
C ASP A 116 -7.01 -15.96 2.11
N ASN A 117 -7.15 -14.64 1.87
CA ASN A 117 -7.32 -13.66 2.94
C ASN A 117 -8.58 -13.94 3.78
N ALA A 118 -9.70 -14.19 3.13
CA ALA A 118 -10.97 -14.50 3.82
C ALA A 118 -10.88 -15.81 4.61
N VAL A 119 -10.18 -16.83 4.09
CA VAL A 119 -9.93 -18.09 4.82
C VAL A 119 -9.13 -17.82 6.10
N GLY A 120 -8.05 -17.02 6.01
CA GLY A 120 -7.27 -16.65 7.19
C GLY A 120 -8.06 -15.85 8.22
N GLN A 121 -8.88 -14.92 7.77
CA GLN A 121 -9.74 -14.12 8.65
C GLN A 121 -10.87 -14.93 9.26
N ALA A 122 -11.47 -15.87 8.52
CA ALA A 122 -12.44 -16.82 9.07
C ALA A 122 -11.81 -17.63 10.21
N ALA A 123 -10.60 -18.15 10.01
CA ALA A 123 -9.87 -18.87 11.04
C ALA A 123 -9.67 -18.02 12.30
N GLU A 124 -9.22 -16.76 12.16
CA GLU A 124 -9.04 -15.84 13.28
C GLU A 124 -10.36 -15.56 14.03
N LYS A 125 -11.45 -15.34 13.30
CA LYS A 125 -12.77 -15.09 13.91
C LYS A 125 -13.34 -16.31 14.62
N MET A 126 -12.98 -17.50 14.16
CA MET A 126 -13.44 -18.78 14.70
C MET A 126 -12.44 -19.40 15.69
N ASN A 127 -11.39 -18.67 16.08
CA ASN A 127 -10.34 -19.17 16.98
C ASN A 127 -9.65 -20.44 16.49
N VAL A 128 -9.46 -20.59 15.18
CA VAL A 128 -8.71 -21.68 14.55
C VAL A 128 -7.34 -21.16 14.12
N PRO A 129 -6.25 -21.94 14.26
CA PRO A 129 -4.94 -21.51 13.75
C PRO A 129 -4.97 -21.23 12.24
N SER A 130 -4.75 -19.97 11.82
CA SER A 130 -4.98 -19.54 10.44
C SER A 130 -4.04 -20.25 9.46
N ARG A 131 -2.78 -20.53 9.86
CA ARG A 131 -1.83 -21.29 9.03
C ARG A 131 -2.34 -22.69 8.72
N TYR A 132 -2.85 -23.40 9.72
CA TYR A 132 -3.38 -24.75 9.56
C TYR A 132 -4.61 -24.77 8.65
N LEU A 133 -5.53 -23.82 8.85
CA LEU A 133 -6.73 -23.76 8.02
C LEU A 133 -6.42 -23.41 6.55
N ARG A 134 -5.48 -22.51 6.31
CA ARG A 134 -5.01 -22.19 4.93
C ARG A 134 -4.36 -23.39 4.26
N GLU A 135 -3.54 -24.16 4.99
CA GLU A 135 -2.94 -25.38 4.48
C GLU A 135 -4.00 -26.43 4.09
N LEU A 136 -5.03 -26.59 4.89
CA LEU A 136 -6.15 -27.46 4.57
C LEU A 136 -6.95 -26.95 3.36
N ALA A 137 -7.27 -25.66 3.32
CA ALA A 137 -8.06 -25.04 2.24
C ALA A 137 -7.34 -25.08 0.88
N GLY A 138 -6.02 -24.94 0.86
CA GLY A 138 -5.19 -25.09 -0.34
C GLY A 138 -4.83 -26.53 -0.73
N GLY A 139 -5.25 -27.52 0.05
CA GLY A 139 -4.86 -28.91 -0.13
C GLY A 139 -5.77 -29.71 -1.08
N THR A 140 -5.71 -31.02 -0.95
CA THR A 140 -6.56 -31.98 -1.70
C THR A 140 -8.02 -31.93 -1.21
N SER A 141 -8.96 -32.56 -1.93
CA SER A 141 -10.39 -32.50 -1.62
C SER A 141 -10.72 -32.90 -0.19
N TRP A 142 -10.13 -33.99 0.35
CA TRP A 142 -10.40 -34.37 1.73
C TRP A 142 -9.93 -33.34 2.75
N LYS A 143 -8.80 -32.62 2.47
CA LYS A 143 -8.32 -31.52 3.32
C LYS A 143 -9.28 -30.34 3.29
N ARG A 144 -9.74 -29.94 2.08
CA ARG A 144 -10.74 -28.87 1.94
C ARG A 144 -12.07 -29.22 2.60
N THR A 145 -12.53 -30.47 2.45
CA THR A 145 -13.72 -30.94 3.17
C THR A 145 -13.55 -30.86 4.68
N LEU A 146 -12.37 -31.20 5.21
CA LEU A 146 -12.05 -31.04 6.62
C LEU A 146 -12.05 -29.56 7.04
N ALA A 147 -11.46 -28.67 6.23
CA ALA A 147 -11.48 -27.22 6.48
C ALA A 147 -12.92 -26.68 6.55
N ALA A 148 -13.77 -27.08 5.59
CA ALA A 148 -15.18 -26.71 5.56
C ALA A 148 -15.90 -27.19 6.84
N ARG A 149 -15.68 -28.43 7.25
CA ARG A 149 -16.27 -29.01 8.47
C ARG A 149 -15.82 -28.24 9.71
N ILE A 150 -14.53 -27.96 9.87
CA ILE A 150 -13.99 -27.16 10.98
C ILE A 150 -14.69 -25.79 11.03
N LEU A 151 -14.71 -25.06 9.92
CA LEU A 151 -15.34 -23.74 9.85
C LEU A 151 -16.83 -23.80 10.19
N ASN A 152 -17.55 -24.81 9.70
CA ASN A 152 -18.98 -24.98 9.98
C ASN A 152 -19.26 -25.23 11.48
N GLU A 153 -18.46 -26.06 12.13
CA GLU A 153 -18.61 -26.31 13.57
C GLU A 153 -18.26 -25.07 14.39
N HIS A 154 -17.12 -24.44 14.11
CA HIS A 154 -16.73 -23.22 14.82
C HIS A 154 -17.69 -22.05 14.57
N THR A 155 -18.26 -21.93 13.38
CA THR A 155 -19.28 -20.91 13.08
C THR A 155 -20.54 -21.14 13.92
N LEU A 156 -20.96 -22.40 14.13
CA LEU A 156 -22.12 -22.76 14.93
C LEU A 156 -21.90 -22.46 16.42
N TRP A 157 -20.67 -22.71 16.93
CA TRP A 157 -20.35 -22.59 18.35
C TRP A 157 -19.60 -21.28 18.68
N SER A 158 -19.55 -20.33 17.74
CA SER A 158 -18.91 -19.03 17.96
C SER A 158 -19.61 -18.26 19.08
N ASP A 159 -18.81 -17.58 19.90
CA ASP A 159 -19.30 -16.59 20.87
C ASP A 159 -19.75 -15.29 20.18
N ARG A 160 -19.33 -15.07 18.92
CA ARG A 160 -19.76 -13.94 18.10
C ARG A 160 -21.16 -14.18 17.56
N SER A 161 -21.95 -13.14 17.51
CA SER A 161 -23.31 -13.20 16.95
C SER A 161 -23.33 -12.89 15.45
N ARG A 162 -22.38 -12.15 14.92
CA ARG A 162 -22.35 -11.71 13.53
C ARG A 162 -20.92 -11.53 12.99
N VAL A 163 -20.79 -11.62 11.67
CA VAL A 163 -19.59 -11.27 10.91
C VAL A 163 -19.96 -10.41 9.71
N LEU A 164 -19.06 -9.51 9.33
CA LEU A 164 -19.13 -8.76 8.09
C LEU A 164 -18.37 -9.53 7.00
N VAL A 165 -19.07 -9.91 5.95
CA VAL A 165 -18.49 -10.54 4.76
C VAL A 165 -18.41 -9.51 3.66
N ARG A 166 -17.23 -9.33 3.08
CA ARG A 166 -16.97 -8.42 1.96
C ARG A 166 -16.62 -9.22 0.71
N ALA A 167 -17.42 -9.06 -0.34
CA ALA A 167 -17.26 -9.79 -1.59
C ALA A 167 -17.11 -8.83 -2.78
N VAL A 168 -16.37 -9.28 -3.79
CA VAL A 168 -16.29 -8.63 -5.11
C VAL A 168 -16.77 -9.64 -6.15
N GLY A 169 -17.87 -9.34 -6.81
CA GLY A 169 -18.52 -10.30 -7.69
C GLY A 169 -18.93 -11.56 -6.92
N ASN A 170 -18.40 -12.71 -7.32
CA ASN A 170 -18.71 -14.02 -6.70
C ASN A 170 -17.58 -14.51 -5.76
N GLU A 171 -16.70 -13.63 -5.30
CA GLU A 171 -15.57 -13.98 -4.44
C GLU A 171 -15.61 -13.21 -3.12
N VAL A 172 -15.62 -13.91 -1.99
CA VAL A 172 -15.45 -13.33 -0.66
C VAL A 172 -13.96 -13.08 -0.44
N ARG A 173 -13.59 -11.83 -0.29
CA ARG A 173 -12.19 -11.42 -0.05
C ARG A 173 -11.91 -11.03 1.40
N GLY A 174 -12.95 -10.75 2.19
CA GLY A 174 -12.82 -10.44 3.60
C GLY A 174 -13.94 -11.02 4.46
N ILE A 175 -13.56 -11.55 5.64
CA ILE A 175 -14.47 -11.94 6.73
C ILE A 175 -14.02 -11.20 7.98
N LEU A 176 -14.74 -10.15 8.32
CA LEU A 176 -14.34 -9.14 9.29
C LEU A 176 -15.29 -9.13 10.48
N SER A 177 -14.92 -8.41 11.53
CA SER A 177 -15.87 -8.14 12.63
C SER A 177 -17.00 -7.25 12.12
N ASP A 178 -18.18 -7.38 12.71
CA ASP A 178 -19.34 -6.54 12.41
C ASP A 178 -19.09 -5.05 12.69
N SER A 179 -18.17 -4.75 13.61
CA SER A 179 -17.70 -3.40 13.95
C SER A 179 -16.58 -2.89 13.05
N TYR A 180 -16.22 -3.61 11.98
CA TYR A 180 -15.16 -3.17 11.06
C TYR A 180 -15.47 -1.81 10.44
N ARG A 181 -14.49 -0.91 10.51
CA ARG A 181 -14.61 0.44 9.94
C ARG A 181 -14.47 0.38 8.43
N ARG A 182 -15.55 0.69 7.74
CA ARG A 182 -15.65 0.71 6.28
C ARG A 182 -15.19 2.07 5.77
N LEU A 183 -13.93 2.17 5.40
CA LEU A 183 -13.40 3.35 4.71
C LEU A 183 -13.59 3.19 3.21
N ASP A 184 -13.88 4.28 2.52
CA ASP A 184 -13.90 4.33 1.07
C ASP A 184 -12.47 4.57 0.56
N SER A 185 -11.76 3.47 0.25
CA SER A 185 -10.38 3.52 -0.23
C SER A 185 -10.24 4.28 -1.55
N GLN A 186 -11.26 4.26 -2.42
CA GLN A 186 -11.24 5.00 -3.68
C GLN A 186 -11.19 6.51 -3.44
N ARG A 187 -12.01 7.02 -2.52
CA ARG A 187 -12.04 8.46 -2.19
C ARG A 187 -10.74 8.90 -1.53
N ILE A 188 -10.20 8.08 -0.65
CA ILE A 188 -8.95 8.37 0.07
C ILE A 188 -7.76 8.37 -0.91
N LEU A 189 -7.68 7.39 -1.81
CA LEU A 189 -6.64 7.35 -2.85
C LEU A 189 -6.77 8.54 -3.81
N SER A 190 -7.99 8.89 -4.21
CA SER A 190 -8.22 10.05 -5.09
C SER A 190 -7.77 11.35 -4.44
N ALA A 191 -7.98 11.52 -3.14
CA ALA A 191 -7.48 12.66 -2.38
C ALA A 191 -5.95 12.70 -2.35
N PHE A 192 -5.29 11.56 -2.07
CA PHE A 192 -3.84 11.44 -2.11
C PHE A 192 -3.27 11.83 -3.49
N LEU A 193 -3.78 11.21 -4.57
CA LEU A 193 -3.31 11.45 -5.93
C LEU A 193 -3.57 12.90 -6.38
N GLY A 194 -4.78 13.41 -6.14
CA GLY A 194 -5.13 14.79 -6.49
C GLY A 194 -4.20 15.80 -5.82
N LYS A 195 -3.97 15.63 -4.52
CA LYS A 195 -3.10 16.53 -3.76
C LYS A 195 -1.62 16.38 -4.16
N ALA A 196 -1.14 15.17 -4.42
CA ALA A 196 0.22 14.95 -4.91
C ALA A 196 0.45 15.61 -6.27
N LEU A 197 -0.50 15.48 -7.20
CA LEU A 197 -0.45 16.13 -8.51
C LEU A 197 -0.49 17.66 -8.42
N GLU A 198 -1.32 18.25 -7.54
CA GLU A 198 -1.32 19.69 -7.29
C GLU A 198 0.04 20.20 -6.80
N GLN A 199 0.79 19.38 -6.07
CA GLN A 199 2.15 19.70 -5.60
C GLN A 199 3.23 19.40 -6.65
N GLY A 200 2.85 18.97 -7.84
CA GLY A 200 3.77 18.68 -8.95
C GLY A 200 4.38 17.29 -8.94
N ALA A 201 3.93 16.40 -8.05
CA ALA A 201 4.32 15.00 -8.11
C ALA A 201 3.60 14.29 -9.26
N VAL A 202 4.17 13.21 -9.77
CA VAL A 202 3.58 12.36 -10.82
C VAL A 202 3.43 10.94 -10.31
N ALA A 203 2.45 10.21 -10.83
CA ALA A 203 2.29 8.80 -10.51
C ALA A 203 3.48 8.01 -11.08
N TYR A 204 4.12 7.20 -10.23
CA TYR A 204 5.38 6.54 -10.53
C TYR A 204 5.24 5.02 -10.68
N ASP A 205 4.49 4.41 -9.76
CA ASP A 205 4.25 2.98 -9.76
C ASP A 205 2.92 2.66 -9.09
N ALA A 206 2.32 1.52 -9.42
CA ALA A 206 1.13 1.02 -8.76
C ALA A 206 1.11 -0.50 -8.78
N LEU A 207 0.67 -1.08 -7.68
CA LEU A 207 0.44 -2.51 -7.54
C LEU A 207 -0.94 -2.71 -6.92
N TRP A 208 -1.76 -3.50 -7.58
CA TRP A 208 -3.01 -4.01 -7.08
C TRP A 208 -2.89 -5.51 -6.82
N THR A 209 -3.06 -5.88 -5.58
CA THR A 209 -3.36 -7.27 -5.20
C THR A 209 -4.87 -7.41 -5.04
N ASP A 210 -5.38 -8.63 -4.92
CA ASP A 210 -6.83 -8.83 -4.75
C ASP A 210 -7.38 -8.24 -3.43
N THR A 211 -6.50 -7.85 -2.51
CA THR A 211 -6.88 -7.30 -1.20
C THR A 211 -6.27 -5.95 -0.87
N LYS A 212 -5.18 -5.54 -1.57
CA LYS A 212 -4.46 -4.29 -1.29
C LYS A 212 -4.14 -3.50 -2.54
N ILE A 213 -4.12 -2.19 -2.38
CA ILE A 213 -3.57 -1.28 -3.37
C ILE A 213 -2.34 -0.56 -2.81
N TYR A 214 -1.34 -0.41 -3.67
CA TYR A 214 -0.17 0.42 -3.46
C TYR A 214 -0.05 1.37 -4.63
N VAL A 215 0.14 2.66 -4.35
CA VAL A 215 0.40 3.67 -5.38
C VAL A 215 1.55 4.53 -4.92
N GLU A 216 2.52 4.73 -5.81
CA GLU A 216 3.67 5.58 -5.60
C GLU A 216 3.59 6.82 -6.47
N THR A 217 3.90 7.95 -5.88
CA THR A 217 4.06 9.22 -6.58
C THR A 217 5.46 9.76 -6.34
N ILE A 218 6.03 10.47 -7.31
CA ILE A 218 7.39 10.99 -7.24
C ILE A 218 7.42 12.44 -7.75
N LEU A 219 8.24 13.28 -7.10
CA LEU A 219 8.57 14.59 -7.65
C LEU A 219 9.56 14.41 -8.80
N PRO A 220 9.29 14.92 -10.02
CA PRO A 220 10.17 14.77 -11.16
C PRO A 220 11.44 15.63 -11.05
N GLN A 221 11.47 16.55 -10.10
CA GLN A 221 12.63 17.39 -9.82
C GLN A 221 13.49 16.74 -8.73
N PRO A 222 14.78 16.45 -8.99
CA PRO A 222 15.65 15.87 -7.98
C PRO A 222 16.09 16.90 -6.94
N ILE A 223 16.40 16.39 -5.76
CA ILE A 223 17.21 17.06 -4.76
C ILE A 223 18.67 16.78 -5.11
N CYS A 224 19.41 17.81 -5.48
CA CYS A 224 20.81 17.70 -5.84
C CYS A 224 21.68 17.90 -4.59
N ILE A 225 22.54 16.93 -4.30
CA ILE A 225 23.41 16.94 -3.12
C ILE A 225 24.86 16.88 -3.57
N PRO A 226 25.64 17.95 -3.37
CA PRO A 226 27.07 17.93 -3.67
C PRO A 226 27.76 16.93 -2.71
N THR A 227 28.65 16.11 -3.26
CA THR A 227 29.51 15.19 -2.51
C THR A 227 30.98 15.42 -2.86
N GLU A 228 31.87 15.15 -1.91
CA GLU A 228 33.31 15.41 -2.11
C GLU A 228 33.93 14.51 -3.19
N PHE A 229 33.45 13.26 -3.30
CA PHE A 229 34.09 12.25 -4.15
C PHE A 229 33.34 11.98 -5.46
N ASN A 230 32.03 12.10 -5.46
CA ASN A 230 31.17 11.68 -6.58
C ASN A 230 30.48 12.84 -7.30
N GLY A 231 30.95 14.10 -7.08
CA GLY A 231 30.26 15.26 -7.64
C GLY A 231 28.88 15.47 -7.00
N GLU A 232 27.83 15.46 -7.79
CA GLU A 232 26.48 15.72 -7.34
C GLU A 232 25.61 14.45 -7.44
N VAL A 233 24.97 14.06 -6.34
CA VAL A 233 24.03 12.94 -6.29
C VAL A 233 22.61 13.47 -6.40
N GLN A 234 21.84 12.92 -7.33
CA GLN A 234 20.43 13.25 -7.51
C GLN A 234 19.54 12.27 -6.73
N ILE A 235 18.70 12.82 -5.87
CA ILE A 235 17.73 12.06 -5.09
C ILE A 235 16.33 12.57 -5.39
N TYR A 236 15.46 11.68 -5.80
CA TYR A 236 14.05 11.96 -6.06
C TYR A 236 13.23 11.60 -4.84
N MET A 237 12.38 12.53 -4.40
CA MET A 237 11.48 12.32 -3.27
C MET A 237 10.13 11.85 -3.78
N GLY A 238 9.60 10.82 -3.15
CA GLY A 238 8.29 10.28 -3.45
C GLY A 238 7.49 9.91 -2.20
N ALA A 239 6.23 9.57 -2.42
CA ALA A 239 5.34 9.03 -1.42
C ALA A 239 4.68 7.77 -1.92
N ARG A 240 4.64 6.75 -1.05
CA ARG A 240 3.87 5.52 -1.24
C ARG A 240 2.61 5.61 -0.40
N PHE A 241 1.48 5.45 -1.05
CA PHE A 241 0.18 5.25 -0.44
C PHE A 241 -0.16 3.77 -0.49
N SER A 242 -0.76 3.24 0.57
CA SER A 242 -1.37 1.91 0.54
C SER A 242 -2.62 1.84 1.39
N THR A 243 -3.56 0.99 1.00
CA THR A 243 -4.79 0.73 1.74
C THR A 243 -5.36 -0.66 1.39
N SER A 244 -6.32 -1.12 2.20
CA SER A 244 -7.07 -2.34 1.94
C SER A 244 -8.52 -2.17 2.40
N ASP A 245 -9.47 -2.57 1.57
CA ASP A 245 -10.90 -2.64 1.94
C ASP A 245 -11.26 -3.96 2.63
N PHE A 246 -10.34 -4.92 2.66
CA PHE A 246 -10.58 -6.28 3.13
C PHE A 246 -9.89 -6.62 4.45
N GLY A 247 -9.50 -5.60 5.23
CA GLY A 247 -8.87 -5.79 6.53
C GLY A 247 -7.44 -6.34 6.50
N ASP A 248 -6.82 -6.39 5.33
CA ASP A 248 -5.44 -6.86 5.12
C ASP A 248 -4.42 -5.71 5.14
N GLY A 249 -4.80 -4.53 5.56
CA GLY A 249 -3.92 -3.38 5.66
C GLY A 249 -4.57 -2.16 6.26
N ALA A 250 -3.74 -1.17 6.57
CA ALA A 250 -4.14 0.14 7.04
C ALA A 250 -4.07 1.16 5.89
N VAL A 251 -4.70 2.32 6.04
CA VAL A 251 -4.34 3.50 5.26
C VAL A 251 -2.95 3.94 5.74
N ASP A 252 -1.98 3.86 4.85
CA ASP A 252 -0.57 4.10 5.17
C ASP A 252 0.04 5.02 4.10
N ILE A 253 0.72 6.08 4.54
CA ILE A 253 1.48 6.99 3.67
C ILE A 253 2.93 7.00 4.16
N ARG A 254 3.86 6.66 3.26
CA ARG A 254 5.30 6.62 3.55
C ARG A 254 6.06 7.46 2.57
N VAL A 255 7.02 8.21 3.08
CA VAL A 255 8.04 8.86 2.22
C VAL A 255 9.05 7.83 1.77
N PHE A 256 9.40 7.87 0.51
CA PHE A 256 10.58 7.19 0.00
C PHE A 256 11.51 8.14 -0.76
N LEU A 257 12.76 7.76 -0.84
CA LEU A 257 13.79 8.47 -1.59
C LEU A 257 14.33 7.51 -2.65
N LEU A 258 14.33 7.95 -3.88
CA LEU A 258 14.87 7.21 -5.02
C LEU A 258 16.23 7.79 -5.38
N ASN A 259 17.27 6.98 -5.34
CA ASN A 259 18.58 7.37 -5.86
C ASN A 259 18.53 7.31 -7.38
N GLY A 260 18.79 8.45 -8.05
CA GLY A 260 18.70 8.57 -9.50
C GLY A 260 19.68 7.65 -10.26
N VAL A 261 20.82 7.31 -9.67
CA VAL A 261 21.81 6.42 -10.30
C VAL A 261 21.38 4.95 -10.24
N CYS A 262 21.04 4.47 -9.05
CA CYS A 262 20.70 3.04 -8.83
C CYS A 262 19.22 2.75 -9.05
N LEU A 263 18.36 3.76 -9.04
CA LEU A 263 16.89 3.65 -9.05
C LEU A 263 16.32 2.78 -7.92
N ASN A 264 17.09 2.58 -6.86
CA ASN A 264 16.64 1.85 -5.68
C ASN A 264 15.90 2.82 -4.75
N GLY A 265 14.63 2.53 -4.51
CA GLY A 265 13.81 3.26 -3.54
C GLY A 265 14.15 2.85 -2.12
N MET A 266 14.37 3.82 -1.24
CA MET A 266 14.56 3.61 0.18
C MET A 266 13.40 4.24 0.95
N VAL A 267 12.57 3.40 1.58
CA VAL A 267 11.48 3.86 2.46
C VAL A 267 12.09 4.39 3.75
N ARG A 268 11.82 5.66 4.06
CA ARG A 268 12.46 6.33 5.20
C ARG A 268 11.55 6.57 6.38
N GLU A 269 10.28 6.92 6.16
CA GLU A 269 9.44 7.44 7.22
C GLU A 269 7.97 7.12 6.99
N ASN A 270 7.28 6.66 8.04
CA ASN A 270 5.83 6.64 8.07
C ASN A 270 5.33 8.03 8.39
N VAL A 271 4.60 8.64 7.47
CA VAL A 271 3.95 9.93 7.66
C VAL A 271 2.58 9.73 8.29
N MET A 272 1.88 8.68 7.87
CA MET A 272 0.57 8.32 8.38
C MET A 272 0.46 6.80 8.41
N LYS A 273 0.02 6.27 9.53
CA LYS A 273 -0.48 4.92 9.64
C LYS A 273 -1.78 4.95 10.42
N GLN A 274 -2.88 5.01 9.71
CA GLN A 274 -4.19 4.90 10.31
C GLN A 274 -4.68 3.47 10.15
N ILE A 275 -4.70 2.75 11.25
CA ILE A 275 -5.37 1.45 11.33
C ILE A 275 -6.86 1.74 11.18
N HIS A 276 -7.54 0.97 10.35
CA HIS A 276 -8.99 1.02 10.30
C HIS A 276 -9.51 0.92 11.73
N LEU A 277 -10.14 1.98 12.24
CA LEU A 277 -10.66 2.01 13.59
C LEU A 277 -11.82 1.02 13.72
N GLY A 278 -11.49 -0.24 13.88
CA GLY A 278 -12.30 -1.17 14.61
C GLY A 278 -11.73 -1.25 16.02
N GLY A 279 -11.55 -0.13 16.69
CA GLY A 279 -11.24 -0.17 18.11
C GLY A 279 -12.33 -1.01 18.74
N LYS A 280 -11.95 -2.13 19.37
CA LYS A 280 -12.76 -3.11 20.11
C LYS A 280 -14.13 -2.58 20.59
N LEU A 281 -15.00 -2.23 19.63
CA LEU A 281 -16.38 -2.05 19.95
C LEU A 281 -16.93 -3.41 20.39
N PRO A 282 -17.75 -3.48 21.42
CA PRO A 282 -18.43 -4.72 21.78
C PRO A 282 -19.13 -5.30 20.56
N ASP A 283 -19.18 -6.62 20.48
CA ASP A 283 -19.97 -7.32 19.47
C ASP A 283 -21.41 -6.79 19.53
N ASN A 284 -22.06 -6.65 18.38
CA ASN A 284 -23.41 -6.10 18.20
C ASN A 284 -23.57 -4.58 18.24
N ILE A 285 -22.50 -3.81 18.42
CA ILE A 285 -22.56 -2.36 18.25
C ILE A 285 -22.13 -2.00 16.83
N GLN A 286 -23.03 -1.33 16.11
CA GLN A 286 -22.76 -0.80 14.76
C GLN A 286 -22.82 0.72 14.78
N LEU A 287 -21.90 1.33 14.07
CA LEU A 287 -21.97 2.75 13.79
C LEU A 287 -22.96 3.01 12.65
N SER A 288 -23.58 4.18 12.67
CA SER A 288 -24.48 4.57 11.59
C SER A 288 -23.72 4.80 10.27
N PRO A 289 -24.38 4.64 9.11
CA PRO A 289 -23.77 4.99 7.81
C PRO A 289 -23.22 6.41 7.77
N ARG A 290 -23.85 7.35 8.45
CA ARG A 290 -23.36 8.71 8.56
C ARG A 290 -22.04 8.81 9.31
N THR A 291 -21.84 8.02 10.36
CA THR A 291 -20.58 8.00 11.11
C THR A 291 -19.44 7.49 10.23
N TYR A 292 -19.67 6.44 9.43
CA TYR A 292 -18.66 5.94 8.46
C TYR A 292 -18.34 6.97 7.37
N GLU A 293 -19.36 7.72 6.91
CA GLU A 293 -19.16 8.80 5.94
C GLU A 293 -18.30 9.94 6.51
N LEU A 294 -18.63 10.43 7.71
CA LEU A 294 -17.86 11.47 8.39
C LEU A 294 -16.42 11.03 8.65
N ASP A 295 -16.23 9.77 8.97
CA ASP A 295 -14.93 9.16 9.18
C ASP A 295 -14.09 9.12 7.90
N THR A 296 -14.69 8.73 6.78
CA THR A 296 -14.05 8.81 5.46
C THR A 296 -13.68 10.26 5.12
N GLN A 297 -14.58 11.23 5.35
CA GLN A 297 -14.31 12.65 5.11
C GLN A 297 -13.15 13.17 5.96
N THR A 298 -13.10 12.81 7.24
CA THR A 298 -11.98 13.17 8.14
C THR A 298 -10.67 12.57 7.64
N THR A 299 -10.68 11.31 7.21
CA THR A 299 -9.50 10.64 6.67
C THR A 299 -9.03 11.28 5.36
N VAL A 300 -9.95 11.63 4.47
CA VAL A 300 -9.66 12.39 3.23
C VAL A 300 -9.01 13.73 3.54
N SER A 301 -9.56 14.49 4.50
CA SER A 301 -8.98 15.76 4.92
C SER A 301 -7.55 15.59 5.46
N ALA A 302 -7.34 14.63 6.36
CA ALA A 302 -6.02 14.34 6.91
C ALA A 302 -5.01 13.91 5.82
N VAL A 303 -5.43 13.10 4.85
CA VAL A 303 -4.59 12.70 3.71
C VAL A 303 -4.20 13.90 2.85
N ASN A 304 -5.14 14.81 2.56
CA ASN A 304 -4.86 16.04 1.84
C ASN A 304 -3.83 16.92 2.56
N ASP A 305 -4.01 17.15 3.85
CA ASP A 305 -3.12 17.99 4.66
C ASP A 305 -1.71 17.38 4.73
N LEU A 306 -1.62 16.09 5.02
CA LEU A 306 -0.34 15.37 5.11
C LEU A 306 0.37 15.33 3.76
N THR A 307 -0.35 15.06 2.66
CA THR A 307 0.25 15.01 1.32
C THR A 307 0.76 16.39 0.90
N SER A 308 -0.01 17.46 1.20
CA SER A 308 0.41 18.83 0.95
C SER A 308 1.68 19.19 1.72
N GLN A 309 1.76 18.85 3.01
CA GLN A 309 2.93 19.09 3.84
C GLN A 309 4.13 18.26 3.38
N LEU A 310 3.90 17.01 2.99
CA LEU A 310 4.93 16.08 2.56
C LEU A 310 5.67 16.61 1.33
N PHE A 311 4.95 17.08 0.31
CA PHE A 311 5.50 17.65 -0.91
C PHE A 311 5.72 19.17 -0.82
N GLY A 312 5.46 19.79 0.33
CA GLY A 312 5.70 21.20 0.58
C GLY A 312 7.20 21.57 0.54
N ARG A 313 7.51 22.78 0.07
CA ARG A 313 8.90 23.27 -0.10
C ARG A 313 9.74 23.15 1.17
N ASP A 314 9.16 23.44 2.32
CA ASP A 314 9.88 23.39 3.60
C ASP A 314 10.28 21.97 3.98
N ASN A 315 9.41 20.99 3.76
CA ASN A 315 9.72 19.59 4.00
C ASN A 315 10.80 19.08 3.03
N ILE A 316 10.70 19.41 1.76
CA ILE A 316 11.73 19.07 0.75
C ILE A 316 13.07 19.67 1.15
N ARG A 317 13.11 20.95 1.57
CA ARG A 317 14.32 21.62 2.04
C ARG A 317 14.90 20.94 3.29
N ARG A 318 14.05 20.60 4.26
CA ARG A 318 14.46 19.88 5.46
C ARG A 318 15.07 18.52 5.12
N LYS A 319 14.42 17.74 4.24
CA LYS A 319 14.92 16.44 3.78
C LYS A 319 16.26 16.57 3.02
N ALA A 320 16.41 17.59 2.20
CA ALA A 320 17.68 17.89 1.54
C ALA A 320 18.81 18.14 2.54
N LEU A 321 18.56 18.93 3.59
CA LEU A 321 19.53 19.18 4.65
C LEU A 321 19.87 17.91 5.46
N GLU A 322 18.87 17.10 5.80
CA GLU A 322 19.06 15.81 6.48
C GLU A 322 19.97 14.87 5.67
N ILE A 323 19.71 14.76 4.36
CA ILE A 323 20.50 13.90 3.46
C ILE A 323 21.93 14.45 3.31
N LYS A 324 22.07 15.77 3.15
CA LYS A 324 23.40 16.41 3.08
C LYS A 324 24.22 16.16 4.36
N ALA A 325 23.60 16.33 5.53
CA ALA A 325 24.25 16.05 6.81
C ALA A 325 24.62 14.55 6.96
N ALA A 326 23.76 13.65 6.47
CA ALA A 326 24.07 12.22 6.47
C ALA A 326 25.21 11.86 5.49
N ALA A 327 25.27 12.50 4.31
CA ALA A 327 26.32 12.29 3.33
C ALA A 327 27.69 12.82 3.79
N ALA A 328 27.71 13.86 4.61
CA ALA A 328 28.94 14.43 5.20
C ALA A 328 29.46 13.65 6.42
N LYS A 329 28.70 12.66 6.91
CA LYS A 329 29.08 11.87 8.08
C LYS A 329 30.03 10.75 7.65
N GLU A 330 31.25 10.76 8.21
CA GLU A 330 32.17 9.64 8.07
C GLU A 330 31.56 8.37 8.68
N VAL A 331 31.58 7.29 7.92
CA VAL A 331 31.09 5.98 8.37
C VAL A 331 32.25 5.00 8.44
N ASN A 332 32.49 4.46 9.63
CA ASN A 332 33.37 3.32 9.77
C ASN A 332 32.62 2.06 9.29
N PHE A 333 32.89 1.67 8.03
CA PHE A 333 32.22 0.55 7.39
C PHE A 333 32.34 -0.76 8.17
N THR A 334 33.50 -1.04 8.73
CA THR A 334 33.73 -2.28 9.49
C THR A 334 32.82 -2.32 10.72
N GLN A 335 32.78 -1.25 11.48
CA GLN A 335 31.94 -1.15 12.67
C GLN A 335 30.43 -1.22 12.34
N GLU A 336 30.03 -0.57 11.23
CA GLU A 336 28.63 -0.60 10.83
C GLU A 336 28.19 -1.98 10.30
N LEU A 337 29.05 -2.69 9.57
CA LEU A 337 28.80 -4.06 9.14
C LEU A 337 28.62 -5.00 10.34
N GLU A 338 29.47 -4.86 11.36
CA GLU A 338 29.33 -5.63 12.59
C GLU A 338 28.03 -5.32 13.33
N ARG A 339 27.64 -4.04 13.39
CA ARG A 339 26.36 -3.61 13.97
C ARG A 339 25.15 -4.18 13.24
N LEU A 340 25.20 -4.24 11.89
CA LEU A 340 24.14 -4.82 11.07
C LEU A 340 24.02 -6.33 11.26
N MET A 341 25.15 -7.01 11.40
CA MET A 341 25.18 -8.44 11.73
C MET A 341 24.57 -8.73 13.11
N GLN A 342 24.99 -7.97 14.14
CA GLN A 342 24.47 -8.13 15.50
C GLN A 342 22.95 -7.89 15.55
N LYS A 343 22.41 -7.01 14.72
CA LYS A 343 20.97 -6.76 14.60
C LYS A 343 20.22 -7.75 13.70
N GLY A 344 20.90 -8.79 13.21
CA GLY A 344 20.30 -9.78 12.29
C GLY A 344 19.84 -9.19 10.95
N ARG A 345 20.35 -8.03 10.56
CA ARG A 345 20.01 -7.34 9.31
C ARG A 345 20.96 -7.65 8.16
N LEU A 346 22.03 -8.35 8.43
CA LEU A 346 23.03 -8.77 7.46
C LEU A 346 23.47 -10.20 7.81
N LEU A 347 23.44 -11.11 6.83
CA LEU A 347 23.93 -12.45 6.98
C LEU A 347 25.46 -12.50 6.96
N LYS A 348 26.06 -13.51 7.57
CA LYS A 348 27.52 -13.66 7.60
C LYS A 348 28.14 -13.74 6.20
N THR A 349 27.50 -14.46 5.29
CA THR A 349 27.89 -14.58 3.88
C THR A 349 27.79 -13.26 3.12
N GLU A 350 26.79 -12.45 3.40
CA GLU A 350 26.62 -11.11 2.80
C GLU A 350 27.69 -10.14 3.32
N ASN A 351 28.03 -10.22 4.62
CA ASN A 351 29.12 -9.43 5.20
C ASN A 351 30.47 -9.75 4.55
N GLU A 352 30.78 -11.02 4.35
CA GLU A 352 32.00 -11.47 3.67
C GLU A 352 32.06 -10.96 2.20
N GLY A 353 30.92 -10.97 1.50
CA GLY A 353 30.80 -10.42 0.15
C GLY A 353 31.06 -8.91 0.11
N VAL A 354 30.44 -8.15 1.02
CA VAL A 354 30.63 -6.69 1.13
C VAL A 354 32.07 -6.35 1.48
N ARG A 355 32.68 -7.03 2.44
CA ARG A 355 34.11 -6.83 2.82
C ARG A 355 35.04 -7.05 1.62
N LYS A 356 34.82 -8.08 0.81
CA LYS A 356 35.60 -8.31 -0.41
C LYS A 356 35.50 -7.17 -1.43
N LEU A 357 34.30 -6.58 -1.56
CA LEU A 357 34.07 -5.43 -2.48
C LEU A 357 34.71 -4.14 -1.99
N LEU A 358 34.89 -3.98 -0.67
CA LEU A 358 35.49 -2.77 -0.08
C LEU A 358 37.03 -2.85 0.00
N MET A 359 37.63 -4.03 -0.14
CA MET A 359 39.07 -4.25 -0.10
C MET A 359 39.73 -4.29 -1.47
N ASN A 360 38.95 -4.32 -2.56
CA ASN A 360 39.35 -4.18 -3.94
C ASN A 360 39.04 -2.77 -4.46
#